data_16b8e8d74cc056eb7b7efd2f98f272db
#
_entry.id   16b8e8d74cc056eb7b7efd2f98f272db
#
_cell.length_a   1.000
_cell.length_b   1.000
_cell.length_c   1.000
_cell.angle_alpha   90.00
_cell.angle_beta   90.00
_cell.angle_gamma   90.00
#
_symmetry.space_group_name_H-M   'P 1'
#
loop_
_entity.id
_entity.type
_entity.pdbx_description
1 polymer ?
#
loop_
_entity_poly.entity_id
_entity_poly.type
_entity_poly.pdbx_seq_one_letter_code
_entity_poly.pdbx_strand_id
1 'polypeptide(L)'
;MSYRQCLTRGIVMPKTIDMSKSRDIDAAFNLEDYVRVSFCRYLPKIEERKKEDKDLVLLRISAEVAELYDTLFTDIEATRQDHKHGPAFEDLQKVDIKATQKNYCDSSDPDYWQYQSEVMIKGMIPIQFILNIDNPENL
;
A
#
# COMPACT_ATOMS: atom_id res chain seq x y z
N MET A 1 10.79 7.25 16.17
CA MET A 1 9.99 8.34 15.55
C MET A 1 8.58 7.83 15.32
N SER A 2 7.56 8.57 15.74
CA SER A 2 6.18 8.16 15.50
C SER A 2 5.79 8.39 14.03
N TYR A 3 4.81 7.65 13.55
CA TYR A 3 4.30 7.82 12.18
C TYR A 3 3.87 9.27 11.92
N ARG A 4 3.23 9.90 12.91
CA ARG A 4 2.83 11.32 12.85
C ARG A 4 4.03 12.26 12.72
N GLN A 5 5.14 11.97 13.43
CA GLN A 5 6.38 12.75 13.31
C GLN A 5 7.03 12.56 11.96
N CYS A 6 6.93 11.36 11.37
CA CYS A 6 7.39 11.13 10.00
C CYS A 6 6.58 11.95 9.00
N LEU A 7 5.25 11.96 9.10
CA LEU A 7 4.39 12.78 8.24
C LEU A 7 4.70 14.28 8.37
N THR A 8 4.89 14.76 9.62
CA THR A 8 5.24 16.17 9.87
C THR A 8 6.58 16.55 9.23
N ARG A 9 7.49 15.61 9.10
CA ARG A 9 8.79 15.80 8.44
C ARG A 9 8.76 15.46 6.94
N GLY A 10 7.59 15.15 6.42
CA GLY A 10 7.41 14.79 5.02
C GLY A 10 8.00 13.46 4.63
N ILE A 11 7.99 12.49 5.54
CA ILE A 11 8.53 11.14 5.32
C ILE A 11 7.44 10.13 5.62
N VAL A 12 7.20 9.22 4.69
CA VAL A 12 6.40 8.02 4.93
C VAL A 12 7.34 6.82 5.00
N MET A 13 7.36 6.17 6.14
CA MET A 13 8.26 5.04 6.44
C MET A 13 7.47 3.75 6.67
N PRO A 14 8.12 2.59 6.53
CA PRO A 14 7.51 1.32 6.91
C PRO A 14 7.04 1.34 8.36
N LYS A 15 5.95 0.65 8.63
CA LYS A 15 5.44 0.48 9.98
C LYS A 15 6.42 -0.37 10.82
N THR A 16 7.03 0.22 11.82
CA THR A 16 8.01 -0.48 12.68
C THR A 16 7.37 -1.17 13.90
N ILE A 17 6.12 -0.87 14.22
CA ILE A 17 5.47 -1.34 15.45
C ILE A 17 4.10 -1.91 15.08
N ASP A 18 4.07 -3.02 14.40
CA ASP A 18 2.83 -3.74 14.19
C ASP A 18 3.00 -5.22 14.55
N MET A 19 2.18 -5.68 15.49
CA MET A 19 2.07 -7.09 15.90
C MET A 19 1.12 -7.88 14.99
N SER A 20 0.78 -7.33 13.82
CA SER A 20 -0.15 -7.97 12.90
C SER A 20 0.46 -9.17 12.17
N LYS A 21 -0.41 -10.09 11.71
CA LYS A 21 -0.02 -11.25 10.88
C LYS A 21 0.73 -10.85 9.61
N SER A 22 0.50 -9.63 9.08
CA SER A 22 1.19 -9.12 7.91
C SER A 22 2.69 -8.97 8.12
N ARG A 23 3.14 -8.70 9.34
CA ARG A 23 4.55 -8.59 9.70
C ARG A 23 5.31 -9.91 9.56
N ASP A 24 4.69 -11.02 9.97
CA ASP A 24 5.31 -12.35 9.82
C ASP A 24 5.50 -12.71 8.34
N ILE A 25 4.51 -12.35 7.51
CA ILE A 25 4.58 -12.54 6.06
C ILE A 25 5.65 -11.62 5.46
N ASP A 26 5.74 -10.37 5.89
CA ASP A 26 6.77 -9.43 5.45
C ASP A 26 8.17 -9.95 5.78
N ALA A 27 8.37 -10.48 6.99
CA ALA A 27 9.65 -11.09 7.38
C ALA A 27 9.98 -12.30 6.48
N ALA A 28 9.03 -13.17 6.23
CA ALA A 28 9.21 -14.36 5.39
C ALA A 28 9.60 -14.02 3.94
N PHE A 29 9.13 -12.89 3.40
CA PHE A 29 9.42 -12.42 2.04
C PHE A 29 10.47 -11.30 1.98
N ASN A 30 11.10 -10.93 3.10
CA ASN A 30 12.05 -9.81 3.21
C ASN A 30 11.45 -8.45 2.79
N LEU A 31 10.22 -8.17 3.17
CA LEU A 31 9.47 -6.95 2.82
C LEU A 31 9.35 -5.93 3.96
N GLU A 32 10.08 -6.13 5.05
CA GLU A 32 9.98 -5.31 6.27
C GLU A 32 10.39 -3.85 6.05
N ASP A 33 11.33 -3.63 5.13
CA ASP A 33 11.86 -2.30 4.83
C ASP A 33 11.05 -1.55 3.76
N TYR A 34 9.90 -2.07 3.36
CA TYR A 34 9.09 -1.49 2.30
C TYR A 34 7.86 -0.76 2.82
N VAL A 35 7.62 0.43 2.28
CA VAL A 35 6.35 1.14 2.42
C VAL A 35 5.39 0.63 1.37
N ARG A 36 4.18 0.26 1.77
CA ARG A 36 3.14 -0.27 0.89
C ARG A 36 2.20 0.85 0.45
N VAL A 37 1.98 0.92 -0.84
CA VAL A 37 1.03 1.82 -1.48
C VAL A 37 0.11 1.00 -2.38
N SER A 38 -1.18 1.26 -2.30
CA SER A 38 -2.17 0.53 -3.11
C SER A 38 -2.44 1.25 -4.42
N PHE A 39 -2.66 0.48 -5.47
CA PHE A 39 -3.13 1.02 -6.75
C PHE A 39 -4.59 1.50 -6.65
N CYS A 40 -5.39 0.85 -5.82
CA CYS A 40 -6.82 1.14 -5.74
C CYS A 40 -7.10 2.45 -5.00
N ARG A 41 -8.23 3.04 -5.35
CA ARG A 41 -8.71 4.29 -4.72
C ARG A 41 -9.12 4.10 -3.27
N TYR A 42 -9.71 2.97 -2.93
CA TYR A 42 -10.30 2.74 -1.62
C TYR A 42 -10.06 1.31 -1.14
N LEU A 43 -9.20 1.15 -0.14
CA LEU A 43 -8.92 -0.15 0.44
C LEU A 43 -10.07 -0.67 1.28
N PRO A 44 -10.48 -1.93 1.13
CA PRO A 44 -11.55 -2.54 1.95
C PRO A 44 -11.29 -2.44 3.46
N LYS A 45 -10.03 -2.51 3.88
CA LYS A 45 -9.62 -2.41 5.29
C LYS A 45 -9.77 -1.02 5.90
N ILE A 46 -10.02 0.02 5.11
CA ILE A 46 -10.17 1.39 5.63
C ILE A 46 -11.36 1.48 6.60
N GLU A 47 -12.46 0.80 6.32
CA GLU A 47 -13.63 0.82 7.20
C GLU A 47 -13.34 0.25 8.60
N GLU A 48 -12.55 -0.81 8.68
CA GLU A 48 -12.09 -1.31 9.98
C GLU A 48 -11.17 -0.32 10.68
N ARG A 49 -10.21 0.23 9.95
CA ARG A 49 -9.22 1.17 10.51
C ARG A 49 -9.85 2.48 10.95
N LYS A 50 -10.91 2.96 10.30
CA LYS A 50 -11.67 4.13 10.75
C LYS A 50 -12.27 3.95 12.15
N LYS A 51 -12.63 2.71 12.50
CA LYS A 51 -13.16 2.40 13.84
C LYS A 51 -12.09 2.38 14.90
N GLU A 52 -10.87 2.02 14.55
CA GLU A 52 -9.74 1.88 15.45
C GLU A 52 -8.96 3.19 15.62
N ASP A 53 -8.85 3.98 14.56
CA ASP A 53 -8.04 5.19 14.52
C ASP A 53 -8.81 6.35 13.90
N LYS A 54 -9.20 7.30 14.73
CA LYS A 54 -9.93 8.52 14.31
C LYS A 54 -9.03 9.56 13.63
N ASP A 55 -7.72 9.42 13.80
CA ASP A 55 -6.72 10.31 13.18
C ASP A 55 -6.19 9.76 11.84
N LEU A 56 -6.87 8.77 11.27
CA LEU A 56 -6.53 8.20 9.98
C LEU A 56 -6.59 9.28 8.89
N VAL A 57 -5.58 9.32 8.05
CA VAL A 57 -5.51 10.16 6.85
C VAL A 57 -5.23 9.31 5.62
N LEU A 58 -5.72 9.74 4.48
CA LEU A 58 -5.43 9.13 3.20
C LEU A 58 -4.40 9.97 2.45
N LEU A 59 -3.32 9.33 2.03
CA LEU A 59 -2.30 9.97 1.22
C LEU A 59 -2.48 9.57 -0.24
N ARG A 60 -2.52 10.54 -1.14
CA ARG A 60 -2.39 10.31 -2.57
C ARG A 60 -0.93 10.40 -2.94
N ILE A 61 -0.41 9.34 -3.52
CA ILE A 61 0.99 9.21 -3.90
C ILE A 61 1.11 9.30 -5.42
N SER A 62 2.10 10.06 -5.90
CA SER A 62 2.40 10.13 -7.33
C SER A 62 2.77 8.76 -7.90
N ALA A 63 2.27 8.44 -9.08
CA ALA A 63 2.63 7.22 -9.79
C ALA A 63 4.14 7.12 -10.12
N GLU A 64 4.86 8.24 -10.08
CA GLU A 64 6.31 8.29 -10.30
C GLU A 64 7.11 7.47 -9.28
N VAL A 65 6.52 7.13 -8.11
CA VAL A 65 7.17 6.23 -7.14
C VAL A 65 7.43 4.84 -7.73
N ALA A 66 6.69 4.43 -8.76
CA ALA A 66 6.92 3.18 -9.47
C ALA A 66 8.28 3.13 -10.19
N GLU A 67 8.89 4.28 -10.45
CA GLU A 67 10.19 4.40 -11.11
C GLU A 67 11.36 4.49 -10.12
N LEU A 68 11.07 4.55 -8.81
CA LEU A 68 12.12 4.59 -7.79
C LEU A 68 12.88 3.26 -7.75
N TYR A 69 14.18 3.37 -7.42
CA TYR A 69 15.04 2.20 -7.29
C TYR A 69 14.49 1.21 -6.24
N ASP A 70 14.61 -0.07 -6.55
CA ASP A 70 14.13 -1.17 -5.69
C ASP A 70 12.60 -1.19 -5.42
N THR A 71 11.80 -0.48 -6.21
CA THR A 71 10.34 -0.60 -6.14
C THR A 71 9.89 -2.00 -6.57
N LEU A 72 8.98 -2.58 -5.80
CA LEU A 72 8.39 -3.89 -6.08
C LEU A 72 6.89 -3.74 -6.39
N PHE A 73 6.39 -4.65 -7.20
CA PHE A 73 4.97 -4.73 -7.55
C PHE A 73 4.41 -6.07 -7.12
N THR A 74 3.20 -6.08 -6.57
CA THR A 74 2.50 -7.31 -6.20
C THR A 74 1.29 -7.54 -7.10
N ASP A 75 1.02 -8.79 -7.42
CA ASP A 75 -0.14 -9.19 -8.25
C ASP A 75 -1.46 -9.22 -7.46
N ILE A 76 -1.38 -9.36 -6.14
CA ILE A 76 -2.49 -9.34 -5.20
C ILE A 76 -2.05 -8.67 -3.90
N GLU A 77 -2.93 -8.60 -2.90
CA GLU A 77 -2.58 -8.06 -1.59
C GLU A 77 -1.35 -8.78 -0.99
N ALA A 78 -0.30 -8.03 -0.62
CA ALA A 78 0.97 -8.58 -0.15
C ALA A 78 0.90 -9.26 1.23
N THR A 79 -0.21 -9.15 1.95
CA THR A 79 -0.45 -9.91 3.19
C THR A 79 -0.78 -11.38 2.94
N ARG A 80 -1.05 -11.77 1.69
CA ARG A 80 -1.29 -13.16 1.32
C ARG A 80 0.03 -13.89 1.08
N GLN A 81 0.12 -15.13 1.56
CA GLN A 81 1.31 -15.98 1.38
C GLN A 81 1.53 -16.38 -0.08
N ASP A 82 0.48 -16.40 -0.88
CA ASP A 82 0.52 -16.80 -2.29
C ASP A 82 0.74 -15.62 -3.26
N HIS A 83 0.96 -14.40 -2.75
CA HIS A 83 1.28 -13.27 -3.60
C HIS A 83 2.61 -13.46 -4.32
N LYS A 84 2.71 -12.89 -5.52
CA LYS A 84 3.96 -12.78 -6.28
C LYS A 84 4.40 -11.32 -6.32
N HIS A 85 5.70 -11.08 -6.22
CA HIS A 85 6.25 -9.74 -6.27
C HIS A 85 7.58 -9.72 -7.00
N GLY A 86 7.95 -8.56 -7.49
CA GLY A 86 9.23 -8.33 -8.13
C GLY A 86 9.37 -6.91 -8.67
N PRO A 87 10.60 -6.49 -9.01
CA PRO A 87 10.90 -5.14 -9.47
C PRO A 87 10.81 -4.96 -10.99
N ALA A 88 10.65 -6.04 -11.72
CA ALA A 88 10.72 -6.00 -13.17
C ALA A 88 9.42 -5.53 -13.81
N PHE A 89 9.50 -5.10 -15.06
CA PHE A 89 8.33 -4.75 -15.87
C PHE A 89 7.35 -5.92 -15.99
N GLU A 90 7.85 -7.13 -16.06
CA GLU A 90 7.03 -8.35 -16.07
C GLU A 90 6.20 -8.50 -14.80
N ASP A 91 6.73 -8.07 -13.66
CA ASP A 91 5.99 -8.10 -12.39
C ASP A 91 4.90 -7.04 -12.35
N LEU A 92 5.16 -5.85 -12.91
CA LEU A 92 4.13 -4.83 -13.11
C LEU A 92 3.01 -5.33 -14.05
N GLN A 93 3.35 -6.08 -15.08
CA GLN A 93 2.37 -6.65 -16.01
C GLN A 93 1.44 -7.69 -15.37
N LYS A 94 1.84 -8.29 -14.25
CA LYS A 94 0.98 -9.20 -13.48
C LYS A 94 -0.11 -8.48 -12.67
N VAL A 95 0.02 -7.17 -12.49
CA VAL A 95 -1.00 -6.35 -11.84
C VAL A 95 -2.22 -6.24 -12.74
N ASP A 96 -3.38 -6.64 -12.24
CA ASP A 96 -4.65 -6.46 -12.94
C ASP A 96 -5.13 -5.00 -12.80
N ILE A 97 -4.69 -4.15 -13.71
CA ILE A 97 -5.02 -2.72 -13.69
C ILE A 97 -6.54 -2.47 -13.74
N LYS A 98 -7.28 -3.29 -14.49
CA LYS A 98 -8.75 -3.15 -14.56
C LYS A 98 -9.39 -3.41 -13.19
N ALA A 99 -8.93 -4.44 -12.49
CA ALA A 99 -9.39 -4.72 -11.13
C ALA A 99 -9.08 -3.55 -10.19
N THR A 100 -7.88 -2.99 -10.26
CA THR A 100 -7.47 -1.87 -9.38
C THR A 100 -8.22 -0.56 -9.64
N GLN A 101 -8.80 -0.39 -10.81
CA GLN A 101 -9.55 0.81 -11.20
C GLN A 101 -11.04 0.78 -10.82
N LYS A 102 -11.53 -0.32 -10.29
CA LYS A 102 -12.89 -0.38 -9.74
C LYS A 102 -13.06 0.64 -8.62
N ASN A 103 -14.25 1.16 -8.44
CA ASN A 103 -14.53 2.10 -7.35
C ASN A 103 -14.41 1.45 -5.98
N TYR A 104 -14.83 0.20 -5.88
CA TYR A 104 -14.73 -0.61 -4.69
C TYR A 104 -14.91 -2.10 -5.02
N CYS A 105 -14.25 -2.96 -4.26
CA CYS A 105 -14.46 -4.41 -4.26
C CYS A 105 -14.65 -4.90 -2.82
N ASP A 106 -15.66 -5.69 -2.58
CA ASP A 106 -15.84 -6.43 -1.34
C ASP A 106 -15.36 -7.90 -1.48
N SER A 107 -15.37 -8.62 -0.37
CA SER A 107 -14.88 -10.01 -0.34
C SER A 107 -15.66 -10.99 -1.21
N SER A 108 -16.82 -10.61 -1.72
CA SER A 108 -17.63 -11.42 -2.65
C SER A 108 -17.25 -11.22 -4.11
N ASP A 109 -16.51 -10.16 -4.43
CA ASP A 109 -16.08 -9.84 -5.79
C ASP A 109 -14.93 -10.79 -6.20
N PRO A 110 -14.97 -11.42 -7.40
CA PRO A 110 -13.89 -12.27 -7.87
C PRO A 110 -12.54 -11.56 -8.01
N ASP A 111 -12.53 -10.23 -8.18
CA ASP A 111 -11.31 -9.43 -8.29
C ASP A 111 -10.83 -8.85 -6.95
N TYR A 112 -11.41 -9.29 -5.84
CA TYR A 112 -11.13 -8.72 -4.50
C TYR A 112 -9.65 -8.67 -4.15
N TRP A 113 -8.89 -9.71 -4.43
CA TRP A 113 -7.45 -9.75 -4.12
C TRP A 113 -6.63 -8.94 -5.12
N GLN A 114 -6.94 -9.02 -6.41
CA GLN A 114 -6.28 -8.25 -7.47
C GLN A 114 -6.52 -6.75 -7.31
N TYR A 115 -7.71 -6.36 -6.86
CA TYR A 115 -8.04 -4.98 -6.53
C TYR A 115 -7.06 -4.38 -5.50
N GLN A 116 -6.53 -5.20 -4.60
CA GLN A 116 -5.64 -4.80 -3.52
C GLN A 116 -4.14 -4.97 -3.86
N SER A 117 -3.79 -5.09 -5.12
CA SER A 117 -2.39 -5.09 -5.56
C SER A 117 -1.65 -3.84 -5.08
N GLU A 118 -0.37 -3.98 -4.79
CA GLU A 118 0.41 -2.95 -4.12
C GLU A 118 1.70 -2.61 -4.90
N VAL A 119 2.13 -1.37 -4.76
CA VAL A 119 3.48 -0.90 -5.05
C VAL A 119 4.22 -0.79 -3.72
N MET A 120 5.39 -1.39 -3.64
CA MET A 120 6.20 -1.37 -2.42
C MET A 120 7.48 -0.58 -2.67
N ILE A 121 7.65 0.49 -1.91
CA ILE A 121 8.76 1.42 -2.02
C ILE A 121 9.75 1.17 -0.89
N LYS A 122 11.02 0.93 -1.23
CA LYS A 122 12.05 0.64 -0.24
C LYS A 122 12.41 1.87 0.59
N GLY A 123 12.47 1.68 1.89
CA GLY A 123 12.91 2.66 2.86
C GLY A 123 11.89 3.72 3.19
N MET A 124 11.56 4.63 2.28
CA MET A 124 10.62 5.72 2.52
C MET A 124 10.05 6.29 1.22
N ILE A 125 8.94 7.00 1.34
CA ILE A 125 8.40 7.82 0.25
C ILE A 125 8.74 9.28 0.56
N PRO A 126 9.57 9.93 -0.28
CA PRO A 126 9.87 11.36 -0.12
C PRO A 126 8.62 12.24 -0.29
N ILE A 127 8.62 13.40 0.40
CA ILE A 127 7.46 14.30 0.42
C ILE A 127 7.05 14.80 -0.97
N GLN A 128 7.98 14.96 -1.90
CA GLN A 128 7.66 15.43 -3.25
C GLN A 128 6.72 14.51 -4.02
N PHE A 129 6.60 13.25 -3.60
CA PHE A 129 5.68 12.28 -4.20
C PHE A 129 4.31 12.24 -3.53
N ILE A 130 4.11 12.98 -2.46
CA ILE A 130 2.81 13.10 -1.80
C ILE A 130 2.04 14.23 -2.46
N LEU A 131 0.99 13.87 -3.22
CA LEU A 131 0.19 14.83 -3.98
C LEU A 131 -0.87 15.51 -3.11
N ASN A 132 -1.47 14.78 -2.18
CA ASN A 132 -2.54 15.28 -1.33
C ASN A 132 -2.68 14.46 -0.06
N ILE A 133 -3.25 15.09 0.96
CA ILE A 133 -3.66 14.45 2.22
C ILE A 133 -5.16 14.61 2.34
N ASP A 134 -5.89 13.50 2.21
CA ASP A 134 -7.35 13.49 2.24
C ASP A 134 -7.89 12.94 3.56
N ASN A 135 -9.04 13.46 3.97
CA ASN A 135 -9.82 12.84 5.04
C ASN A 135 -10.56 11.64 4.46
N PRO A 136 -10.43 10.43 5.04
CA PRO A 136 -11.15 9.24 4.59
C PRO A 136 -12.67 9.37 4.52
N GLU A 137 -13.24 10.26 5.32
CA GLU A 137 -14.69 10.53 5.30
C GLU A 137 -15.18 11.22 4.02
N ASN A 138 -14.27 11.82 3.25
CA ASN A 138 -14.57 12.54 2.01
C ASN A 138 -14.39 11.71 0.74
N LEU A 139 -14.23 10.39 0.89
CA LEU A 139 -14.05 9.47 -0.24
C LEU A 139 -15.35 8.95 -0.82
#